data_323b106978368e16f9f8be748559e52b
#
_entry.id   323b106978368e16f9f8be748559e52b
#
_cell.length_a   1.000
_cell.length_b   1.000
_cell.length_c   1.000
_cell.angle_alpha   90.00
_cell.angle_beta   90.00
_cell.angle_gamma   90.00
#
_symmetry.space_group_name_H-M   'P 1'
#
loop_
_entity.id
_entity.type
_entity.pdbx_description
1 polymer ?
#
loop_
_entity_poly.entity_id
_entity_poly.type
_entity_poly.pdbx_seq_one_letter_code
_entity_poly.pdbx_strand_id
1 'polypeptide(L)'
;MPMGGAPMLRVCDRIDNTLYNAESDTWWQPDSALYLLKTTVNPVRVGYVRGKIFDKLKITPQGKRALEVGCGGGILCEEIAAMGFETTGIDPSERSLYFAGEHSMLSGLNIRYDKGSGEALPYGDNSFDAVLCCDVLEHVSDPHRVISEISRVLRVGGVFCYDTSNRTFISKLVAIRISQQWKRWAFMPPGLHCWEMFIKPDELIALLRSNNLEWQGHRGVGIKGPIPKILGYLRKRAKGEWGYKELGERLLLVESDHMGIMYMGYAIKR
;
A
#
# COMPACT_ATOMS: atom_id res chain seq x y z
N MET A 1 25.86 7.41 27.35
CA MET A 1 24.73 8.19 26.80
C MET A 1 23.62 7.21 26.46
N PRO A 2 22.41 7.34 26.99
CA PRO A 2 21.35 6.43 26.65
C PRO A 2 20.98 6.65 25.17
N MET A 3 21.06 5.59 24.39
CA MET A 3 20.55 5.58 23.01
C MET A 3 19.05 5.87 23.08
N GLY A 4 18.64 6.99 22.49
CA GLY A 4 17.25 7.37 22.41
C GLY A 4 16.48 6.29 21.67
N GLY A 5 15.56 5.63 22.37
CA GLY A 5 14.65 4.67 21.76
C GLY A 5 13.87 5.35 20.63
N ALA A 6 13.72 4.66 19.51
CA ALA A 6 12.85 5.10 18.43
C ALA A 6 11.46 5.45 19.02
N PRO A 7 10.82 6.55 18.60
CA PRO A 7 9.52 6.91 19.12
C PRO A 7 8.53 5.77 18.84
N MET A 8 7.96 5.18 19.91
CA MET A 8 6.90 4.18 19.79
C MET A 8 5.74 4.85 19.07
N LEU A 9 5.45 4.40 17.85
CA LEU A 9 4.27 4.83 17.10
C LEU A 9 3.03 4.40 17.91
N ARG A 10 2.15 5.36 18.20
CA ARG A 10 0.98 5.10 19.05
C ARG A 10 -0.05 4.30 18.26
N VAL A 11 -0.42 3.13 18.77
CA VAL A 11 -1.59 2.38 18.28
C VAL A 11 -2.83 3.26 18.50
N CYS A 12 -3.66 3.37 17.48
CA CYS A 12 -4.90 4.14 17.55
C CYS A 12 -6.09 3.18 17.66
N ASP A 13 -6.78 3.20 18.80
CA ASP A 13 -7.95 2.35 19.06
C ASP A 13 -9.15 2.64 18.13
N ARG A 14 -9.03 3.66 17.27
CA ARG A 14 -10.08 4.07 16.33
C ARG A 14 -9.94 3.45 14.94
N ILE A 15 -8.83 2.75 14.67
CA ILE A 15 -8.67 2.04 13.39
C ILE A 15 -9.39 0.70 13.47
N ASP A 16 -10.17 0.41 12.45
CA ASP A 16 -10.93 -0.83 12.36
C ASP A 16 -10.48 -1.66 11.15
N ASN A 17 -9.49 -2.51 11.37
CA ASN A 17 -8.99 -3.42 10.33
C ASN A 17 -9.98 -4.56 10.03
N THR A 18 -11.05 -4.76 10.84
CA THR A 18 -12.08 -5.77 10.56
C THR A 18 -12.93 -5.38 9.34
N LEU A 19 -12.91 -4.10 8.92
CA LEU A 19 -13.54 -3.63 7.70
C LEU A 19 -13.05 -4.40 6.47
N TYR A 20 -11.77 -4.75 6.41
CA TYR A 20 -11.21 -5.54 5.29
C TYR A 20 -11.78 -6.95 5.22
N ASN A 21 -12.18 -7.54 6.35
CA ASN A 21 -12.90 -8.81 6.36
C ASN A 21 -14.37 -8.64 5.91
N ALA A 22 -15.03 -7.56 6.37
CA ALA A 22 -16.42 -7.28 6.01
C ALA A 22 -16.59 -6.98 4.51
N GLU A 23 -15.67 -6.20 3.94
CA GLU A 23 -15.68 -5.74 2.55
C GLU A 23 -14.86 -6.66 1.59
N SER A 24 -14.42 -7.82 2.05
CA SER A 24 -13.45 -8.68 1.33
C SER A 24 -13.94 -9.22 -0.01
N ASP A 25 -15.24 -9.34 -0.23
CA ASP A 25 -15.85 -9.74 -1.50
C ASP A 25 -15.94 -8.58 -2.51
N THR A 26 -15.61 -7.38 -2.10
CA THR A 26 -15.75 -6.18 -2.93
C THR A 26 -14.45 -5.67 -3.57
N TRP A 27 -13.29 -6.30 -3.30
CA TRP A 27 -12.00 -5.90 -3.85
C TRP A 27 -12.00 -5.70 -5.37
N TRP A 28 -12.71 -6.57 -6.08
CA TRP A 28 -12.77 -6.60 -7.53
C TRP A 28 -14.08 -6.04 -8.09
N GLN A 29 -15.01 -5.62 -7.23
CA GLN A 29 -16.29 -5.06 -7.64
C GLN A 29 -16.16 -3.58 -8.02
N PRO A 30 -16.53 -3.17 -9.26
CA PRO A 30 -16.33 -1.80 -9.73
C PRO A 30 -17.00 -0.70 -8.88
N ASP A 31 -18.07 -1.04 -8.17
CA ASP A 31 -18.83 -0.10 -7.34
C ASP A 31 -18.44 -0.11 -5.86
N SER A 32 -17.28 -0.69 -5.52
CA SER A 32 -16.75 -0.68 -4.16
C SER A 32 -15.67 0.39 -3.95
N ALA A 33 -15.51 0.82 -2.69
CA ALA A 33 -14.45 1.73 -2.30
C ALA A 33 -13.05 1.09 -2.49
N LEU A 34 -12.93 -0.22 -2.27
CA LEU A 34 -11.67 -0.96 -2.42
C LEU A 34 -11.22 -1.04 -3.89
N TYR A 35 -12.16 -1.01 -4.84
CA TYR A 35 -11.84 -0.98 -6.26
C TYR A 35 -11.08 0.29 -6.69
N LEU A 36 -11.16 1.39 -5.91
CA LEU A 36 -10.37 2.59 -6.16
C LEU A 36 -8.86 2.31 -6.07
N LEU A 37 -8.43 1.34 -5.26
CA LEU A 37 -7.02 0.94 -5.23
C LEU A 37 -6.55 0.47 -6.60
N LYS A 38 -7.36 -0.34 -7.29
CA LYS A 38 -7.06 -0.82 -8.64
C LYS A 38 -7.01 0.30 -9.67
N THR A 39 -7.95 1.23 -9.62
CA THR A 39 -8.15 2.22 -10.70
C THR A 39 -7.36 3.51 -10.49
N THR A 40 -7.07 3.88 -9.24
CA THR A 40 -6.41 5.16 -8.93
C THR A 40 -4.98 4.96 -8.42
N VAL A 41 -4.77 4.10 -7.43
CA VAL A 41 -3.50 3.99 -6.70
C VAL A 41 -2.53 3.03 -7.41
N ASN A 42 -2.97 1.83 -7.77
CA ASN A 42 -2.10 0.84 -8.41
C ASN A 42 -1.46 1.30 -9.73
N PRO A 43 -2.11 2.05 -10.63
CA PRO A 43 -1.44 2.52 -11.83
C PRO A 43 -0.17 3.34 -11.54
N VAL A 44 -0.18 4.18 -10.50
CA VAL A 44 1.00 4.97 -10.12
C VAL A 44 2.05 4.13 -9.39
N ARG A 45 1.63 3.18 -8.53
CA ARG A 45 2.51 2.20 -7.89
C ARG A 45 3.27 1.37 -8.90
N VAL A 46 2.52 0.73 -9.80
CA VAL A 46 3.05 -0.14 -10.85
C VAL A 46 4.01 0.61 -11.76
N GLY A 47 3.65 1.84 -12.16
CA GLY A 47 4.53 2.71 -12.92
C GLY A 47 5.83 3.02 -12.19
N TYR A 48 5.75 3.36 -10.90
CA TYR A 48 6.90 3.62 -10.04
C TYR A 48 7.78 2.37 -9.87
N VAL A 49 7.18 1.23 -9.54
CA VAL A 49 7.88 -0.04 -9.37
C VAL A 49 8.63 -0.41 -10.65
N ARG A 50 7.97 -0.38 -11.80
CA ARG A 50 8.62 -0.65 -13.09
C ARG A 50 9.78 0.29 -13.33
N GLY A 51 9.57 1.60 -13.31
CA GLY A 51 10.59 2.58 -13.63
C GLY A 51 11.78 2.59 -12.67
N LYS A 52 11.56 2.34 -11.37
CA LYS A 52 12.64 2.38 -10.37
C LYS A 52 13.32 1.03 -10.19
N ILE A 53 12.55 -0.07 -10.19
CA ILE A 53 13.11 -1.40 -9.92
C ILE A 53 13.67 -2.00 -11.20
N PHE A 54 12.87 -2.07 -12.26
CA PHE A 54 13.32 -2.77 -13.47
C PHE A 54 14.25 -1.92 -14.32
N ASP A 55 13.86 -0.69 -14.63
CA ASP A 55 14.63 0.14 -15.53
C ASP A 55 15.92 0.65 -14.87
N LYS A 56 15.84 1.14 -13.62
CA LYS A 56 16.99 1.71 -12.91
C LYS A 56 17.91 0.64 -12.33
N LEU A 57 17.36 -0.37 -11.65
CA LEU A 57 18.14 -1.44 -11.02
C LEU A 57 18.41 -2.63 -11.97
N LYS A 58 17.81 -2.61 -13.17
CA LYS A 58 17.91 -3.65 -14.20
C LYS A 58 17.57 -5.05 -13.67
N ILE A 59 16.54 -5.14 -12.85
CA ILE A 59 16.04 -6.41 -12.33
C ILE A 59 15.17 -7.06 -13.40
N THR A 60 15.54 -8.26 -13.82
CA THR A 60 14.72 -9.13 -14.66
C THR A 60 13.80 -9.96 -13.75
N PRO A 61 12.46 -9.88 -13.86
CA PRO A 61 11.53 -10.57 -12.99
C PRO A 61 11.56 -12.10 -13.09
N GLN A 62 11.82 -12.65 -14.29
CA GLN A 62 11.76 -14.09 -14.57
C GLN A 62 12.69 -14.88 -13.64
N GLY A 63 12.13 -15.89 -12.98
CA GLY A 63 12.82 -16.73 -11.99
C GLY A 63 13.14 -16.05 -10.67
N LYS A 64 12.59 -14.85 -10.42
CA LYS A 64 12.72 -14.13 -9.16
C LYS A 64 11.45 -14.19 -8.35
N ARG A 65 11.60 -14.22 -7.03
CA ARG A 65 10.51 -14.34 -6.07
C ARG A 65 10.15 -12.98 -5.49
N ALA A 66 8.87 -12.62 -5.56
CA ALA A 66 8.33 -11.43 -4.95
C ALA A 66 7.32 -11.78 -3.84
N LEU A 67 7.32 -10.99 -2.76
CA LEU A 67 6.34 -11.05 -1.69
C LEU A 67 5.59 -9.73 -1.61
N GLU A 68 4.26 -9.77 -1.56
CA GLU A 68 3.44 -8.64 -1.13
C GLU A 68 2.95 -8.87 0.29
N VAL A 69 3.33 -7.99 1.22
CA VAL A 69 2.88 -7.99 2.62
C VAL A 69 1.64 -7.12 2.74
N GLY A 70 0.54 -7.69 3.27
CA GLY A 70 -0.77 -7.03 3.31
C GLY A 70 -1.43 -6.97 1.93
N CYS A 71 -1.49 -8.11 1.24
CA CYS A 71 -1.94 -8.16 -0.15
C CYS A 71 -3.45 -7.97 -0.34
N GLY A 72 -4.26 -8.06 0.73
CA GLY A 72 -5.71 -7.95 0.68
C GLY A 72 -6.32 -8.85 -0.38
N GLY A 73 -7.08 -8.27 -1.31
CA GLY A 73 -7.70 -8.99 -2.46
C GLY A 73 -6.75 -9.29 -3.63
N GLY A 74 -5.43 -9.13 -3.47
CA GLY A 74 -4.44 -9.55 -4.47
C GLY A 74 -4.27 -8.64 -5.69
N ILE A 75 -4.83 -7.43 -5.65
CA ILE A 75 -4.84 -6.51 -6.81
C ILE A 75 -3.40 -6.17 -7.27
N LEU A 76 -2.48 -5.88 -6.35
CA LEU A 76 -1.09 -5.59 -6.69
C LEU A 76 -0.29 -6.87 -6.93
N CYS A 77 -0.60 -7.99 -6.24
CA CYS A 77 -0.02 -9.31 -6.53
C CYS A 77 -0.17 -9.71 -8.00
N GLU A 78 -1.36 -9.49 -8.59
CA GLU A 78 -1.60 -9.82 -10.01
C GLU A 78 -0.74 -8.98 -10.94
N GLU A 79 -0.57 -7.70 -10.67
CA GLU A 79 0.32 -6.83 -11.45
C GLU A 79 1.79 -7.29 -11.37
N ILE A 80 2.24 -7.72 -10.17
CA ILE A 80 3.60 -8.23 -9.96
C ILE A 80 3.80 -9.56 -10.69
N ALA A 81 2.83 -10.47 -10.61
CA ALA A 81 2.86 -11.75 -11.32
C ALA A 81 2.84 -11.55 -12.85
N ALA A 82 2.04 -10.61 -13.35
CA ALA A 82 1.99 -10.26 -14.76
C ALA A 82 3.32 -9.65 -15.27
N MET A 83 4.15 -9.11 -14.38
CA MET A 83 5.54 -8.70 -14.72
C MET A 83 6.50 -9.89 -14.87
N GLY A 84 6.14 -11.08 -14.40
CA GLY A 84 6.93 -12.31 -14.52
C GLY A 84 7.59 -12.80 -13.24
N PHE A 85 7.27 -12.25 -12.07
CA PHE A 85 7.73 -12.77 -10.77
C PHE A 85 6.97 -14.03 -10.37
N GLU A 86 7.66 -14.92 -9.62
CA GLU A 86 7.03 -15.90 -8.78
C GLU A 86 6.47 -15.19 -7.55
N THR A 87 5.16 -14.90 -7.57
CA THR A 87 4.53 -13.99 -6.61
C THR A 87 3.88 -14.74 -5.47
N THR A 88 4.13 -14.27 -4.25
CA THR A 88 3.43 -14.68 -3.03
C THR A 88 2.77 -13.45 -2.40
N GLY A 89 1.50 -13.57 -2.00
CA GLY A 89 0.79 -12.57 -1.19
C GLY A 89 0.57 -13.11 0.22
N ILE A 90 0.70 -12.24 1.25
CA ILE A 90 0.37 -12.59 2.64
C ILE A 90 -0.54 -11.53 3.23
N ASP A 91 -1.62 -11.97 3.91
CA ASP A 91 -2.60 -11.10 4.56
C ASP A 91 -3.22 -11.80 5.78
N PRO A 92 -3.58 -11.08 6.86
CA PRO A 92 -4.30 -11.69 7.98
C PRO A 92 -5.75 -12.05 7.66
N SER A 93 -6.37 -11.43 6.64
CA SER A 93 -7.75 -11.66 6.22
C SER A 93 -7.88 -12.90 5.33
N GLU A 94 -8.23 -14.04 5.91
CA GLU A 94 -8.46 -15.28 5.16
C GLU A 94 -9.53 -15.12 4.06
N ARG A 95 -10.54 -14.30 4.33
CA ARG A 95 -11.60 -14.04 3.36
C ARG A 95 -11.12 -13.20 2.18
N SER A 96 -10.26 -12.20 2.41
CA SER A 96 -9.63 -11.46 1.31
C SER A 96 -8.74 -12.35 0.46
N LEU A 97 -7.97 -13.25 1.08
CA LEU A 97 -7.13 -14.23 0.38
C LEU A 97 -7.95 -15.22 -0.46
N TYR A 98 -9.13 -15.62 0.02
CA TYR A 98 -10.03 -16.46 -0.77
C TYR A 98 -10.42 -15.78 -2.08
N PHE A 99 -10.87 -14.52 -2.05
CA PHE A 99 -11.23 -13.77 -3.24
C PHE A 99 -10.02 -13.43 -4.13
N ALA A 100 -8.86 -13.19 -3.54
CA ALA A 100 -7.60 -13.02 -4.27
C ALA A 100 -7.24 -14.30 -5.07
N GLY A 101 -7.38 -15.48 -4.46
CA GLY A 101 -7.15 -16.77 -5.12
C GLY A 101 -8.13 -17.02 -6.27
N GLU A 102 -9.44 -16.81 -6.03
CA GLU A 102 -10.47 -16.95 -7.06
C GLU A 102 -10.18 -16.03 -8.27
N HIS A 103 -9.85 -14.76 -8.02
CA HIS A 103 -9.61 -13.82 -9.11
C HIS A 103 -8.32 -14.14 -9.87
N SER A 104 -7.23 -14.50 -9.19
CA SER A 104 -5.97 -14.86 -9.85
C SER A 104 -6.11 -16.10 -10.75
N MET A 105 -6.93 -17.10 -10.34
CA MET A 105 -7.24 -18.24 -11.20
C MET A 105 -8.03 -17.83 -12.45
N LEU A 106 -9.01 -16.93 -12.32
CA LEU A 106 -9.76 -16.38 -13.46
C LEU A 106 -8.86 -15.58 -14.40
N SER A 107 -7.83 -14.91 -13.86
CA SER A 107 -6.84 -14.15 -14.63
C SER A 107 -5.74 -15.05 -15.23
N GLY A 108 -5.77 -16.36 -14.97
CA GLY A 108 -4.73 -17.29 -15.44
C GLY A 108 -3.37 -17.09 -14.81
N LEU A 109 -3.31 -16.46 -13.62
CA LEU A 109 -2.08 -16.18 -12.89
C LEU A 109 -1.86 -17.22 -11.78
N ASN A 110 -0.62 -17.69 -11.66
CA ASN A 110 -0.22 -18.60 -10.58
C ASN A 110 0.40 -17.79 -9.43
N ILE A 111 -0.41 -17.46 -8.43
CA ILE A 111 -0.01 -16.67 -7.26
C ILE A 111 -0.28 -17.50 -6.01
N ARG A 112 0.70 -17.55 -5.12
CA ARG A 112 0.53 -18.17 -3.80
C ARG A 112 -0.01 -17.15 -2.82
N TYR A 113 -1.07 -17.50 -2.08
CA TYR A 113 -1.64 -16.68 -1.02
C TYR A 113 -1.55 -17.39 0.31
N ASP A 114 -0.89 -16.75 1.29
CA ASP A 114 -0.68 -17.29 2.62
C ASP A 114 -1.36 -16.42 3.68
N LYS A 115 -2.01 -17.05 4.67
CA LYS A 115 -2.56 -16.33 5.83
C LYS A 115 -1.45 -16.04 6.84
N GLY A 116 -1.28 -14.78 7.22
CA GLY A 116 -0.30 -14.37 8.23
C GLY A 116 -0.21 -12.88 8.41
N SER A 117 0.60 -12.46 9.38
CA SER A 117 0.85 -11.06 9.71
C SER A 117 2.22 -10.62 9.23
N GLY A 118 2.33 -9.34 8.84
CA GLY A 118 3.61 -8.72 8.49
C GLY A 118 4.59 -8.65 9.66
N GLU A 119 4.10 -8.68 10.91
CA GLU A 119 4.94 -8.71 12.11
C GLU A 119 5.61 -10.08 12.38
N ALA A 120 5.17 -11.15 11.69
CA ALA A 120 5.72 -12.52 11.86
C ALA A 120 5.58 -13.29 10.54
N LEU A 121 6.46 -13.03 9.59
CA LEU A 121 6.42 -13.63 8.27
C LEU A 121 6.86 -15.12 8.33
N PRO A 122 6.03 -16.09 7.85
CA PRO A 122 6.30 -17.52 7.95
C PRO A 122 7.29 -18.01 6.87
N TYR A 123 8.27 -17.19 6.52
CA TYR A 123 9.26 -17.49 5.49
C TYR A 123 10.67 -17.49 6.07
N GLY A 124 11.55 -18.27 5.47
CA GLY A 124 12.97 -18.30 5.83
C GLY A 124 13.69 -16.99 5.46
N ASP A 125 14.85 -16.80 6.07
CA ASP A 125 15.70 -15.64 5.77
C ASP A 125 16.12 -15.65 4.30
N ASN A 126 16.25 -14.47 3.71
CA ASN A 126 16.73 -14.27 2.33
C ASN A 126 15.93 -15.09 1.28
N SER A 127 14.61 -15.20 1.45
CA SER A 127 13.73 -16.00 0.59
C SER A 127 13.24 -15.27 -0.65
N PHE A 128 13.24 -13.92 -0.65
CA PHE A 128 12.66 -13.11 -1.73
C PHE A 128 13.66 -12.14 -2.35
N ASP A 129 13.53 -11.90 -3.65
CA ASP A 129 14.32 -10.92 -4.39
C ASP A 129 13.69 -9.52 -4.32
N ALA A 130 12.37 -9.46 -4.17
CA ALA A 130 11.61 -8.23 -4.00
C ALA A 130 10.52 -8.42 -2.93
N VAL A 131 10.31 -7.39 -2.10
CA VAL A 131 9.20 -7.34 -1.16
C VAL A 131 8.46 -6.02 -1.38
N LEU A 132 7.13 -6.08 -1.43
CA LEU A 132 6.26 -4.91 -1.50
C LEU A 132 5.39 -4.84 -0.24
N CYS A 133 5.18 -3.63 0.28
CA CYS A 133 4.32 -3.38 1.43
C CYS A 133 3.66 -2.02 1.21
N CYS A 134 2.45 -2.02 0.68
CA CYS A 134 1.75 -0.84 0.16
C CYS A 134 0.42 -0.64 0.86
N ASP A 135 0.15 0.57 1.38
CA ASP A 135 -1.01 0.91 2.24
C ASP A 135 -1.16 -0.03 3.46
N VAL A 136 -0.05 -0.41 4.10
CA VAL A 136 -0.04 -1.36 5.23
C VAL A 136 0.58 -0.78 6.49
N LEU A 137 1.70 -0.07 6.36
CA LEU A 137 2.49 0.38 7.52
C LEU A 137 1.71 1.30 8.46
N GLU A 138 0.74 2.05 7.96
CA GLU A 138 -0.18 2.89 8.75
C GLU A 138 -1.33 2.11 9.40
N HIS A 139 -1.45 0.80 9.14
CA HIS A 139 -2.50 -0.07 9.67
C HIS A 139 -2.00 -1.10 10.68
N VAL A 140 -0.68 -1.24 10.85
CA VAL A 140 -0.08 -2.23 11.73
C VAL A 140 0.24 -1.65 13.11
N SER A 141 0.25 -2.51 14.12
CA SER A 141 0.55 -2.11 15.50
C SER A 141 2.05 -1.81 15.71
N ASP A 142 2.91 -2.50 15.00
CA ASP A 142 4.37 -2.36 15.09
C ASP A 142 5.04 -2.30 13.70
N PRO A 143 5.10 -1.12 13.07
CA PRO A 143 5.79 -0.95 11.79
C PRO A 143 7.28 -1.31 11.84
N HIS A 144 7.95 -1.16 13.01
CA HIS A 144 9.35 -1.57 13.17
C HIS A 144 9.48 -3.08 13.00
N ARG A 145 8.59 -3.85 13.63
CA ARG A 145 8.59 -5.30 13.53
C ARG A 145 8.32 -5.77 12.11
N VAL A 146 7.36 -5.14 11.41
CA VAL A 146 7.08 -5.42 9.99
C VAL A 146 8.32 -5.20 9.13
N ILE A 147 8.99 -4.05 9.26
CA ILE A 147 10.20 -3.72 8.49
C ILE A 147 11.35 -4.67 8.83
N SER A 148 11.49 -5.08 10.09
CA SER A 148 12.49 -6.07 10.52
C SER A 148 12.26 -7.43 9.83
N GLU A 149 11.02 -7.92 9.80
CA GLU A 149 10.67 -9.16 9.12
C GLU A 149 10.85 -9.06 7.60
N ILE A 150 10.45 -7.93 7.00
CA ILE A 150 10.70 -7.68 5.57
C ILE A 150 12.21 -7.72 5.28
N SER A 151 13.03 -7.07 6.09
CA SER A 151 14.48 -7.13 5.94
C SER A 151 15.01 -8.56 6.10
N ARG A 152 14.51 -9.32 7.05
CA ARG A 152 14.93 -10.71 7.29
C ARG A 152 14.67 -11.60 6.07
N VAL A 153 13.46 -11.54 5.51
CA VAL A 153 13.07 -12.41 4.38
C VAL A 153 13.61 -11.95 3.02
N LEU A 154 13.99 -10.68 2.90
CA LEU A 154 14.56 -10.13 1.67
C LEU A 154 16.02 -10.57 1.52
N ARG A 155 16.48 -10.93 0.33
CA ARG A 155 17.88 -11.27 0.03
C ARG A 155 18.78 -10.03 0.12
N VAL A 156 20.05 -10.20 0.41
CA VAL A 156 21.05 -9.13 0.23
C VAL A 156 21.05 -8.67 -1.22
N GLY A 157 21.02 -7.37 -1.45
CA GLY A 157 20.81 -6.76 -2.76
C GLY A 157 19.37 -6.77 -3.26
N GLY A 158 18.44 -7.40 -2.53
CA GLY A 158 17.01 -7.40 -2.83
C GLY A 158 16.38 -6.03 -2.59
N VAL A 159 15.24 -5.79 -3.21
CA VAL A 159 14.54 -4.52 -3.18
C VAL A 159 13.27 -4.57 -2.33
N PHE A 160 13.12 -3.60 -1.44
CA PHE A 160 11.89 -3.33 -0.70
C PHE A 160 11.20 -2.10 -1.28
N CYS A 161 9.97 -2.26 -1.76
CA CYS A 161 9.12 -1.17 -2.22
C CYS A 161 7.95 -0.95 -1.27
N TYR A 162 7.63 0.29 -1.05
CA TYR A 162 6.58 0.67 -0.12
C TYR A 162 5.87 1.95 -0.55
N ASP A 163 4.65 2.09 -0.09
CA ASP A 163 3.99 3.38 0.07
C ASP A 163 3.24 3.42 1.40
N THR A 164 2.95 4.62 1.86
CA THR A 164 2.22 4.87 3.10
C THR A 164 1.72 6.31 3.16
N SER A 165 0.77 6.56 4.04
CA SER A 165 0.21 7.87 4.30
C SER A 165 1.16 8.73 5.14
N ASN A 166 1.39 9.99 4.71
CA ASN A 166 2.27 10.92 5.41
C ASN A 166 1.51 11.67 6.52
N ARG A 167 2.07 11.75 7.72
CA ARG A 167 1.49 12.47 8.86
C ARG A 167 1.67 13.98 8.73
N THR A 168 0.86 14.61 7.89
CA THR A 168 0.82 16.06 7.64
C THR A 168 -0.55 16.65 7.96
N PHE A 169 -0.64 17.98 8.04
CA PHE A 169 -1.93 18.65 8.17
C PHE A 169 -2.83 18.42 6.92
N ILE A 170 -2.24 18.38 5.73
CA ILE A 170 -2.95 18.15 4.47
C ILE A 170 -3.56 16.74 4.45
N SER A 171 -2.79 15.72 4.84
CA SER A 171 -3.31 14.35 4.92
C SER A 171 -4.41 14.21 5.97
N LYS A 172 -4.30 14.91 7.12
CA LYS A 172 -5.37 14.95 8.12
C LYS A 172 -6.66 15.54 7.54
N LEU A 173 -6.54 16.63 6.79
CA LEU A 173 -7.70 17.28 6.17
C LEU A 173 -8.30 16.39 5.07
N VAL A 174 -7.48 15.87 4.14
CA VAL A 174 -7.96 15.14 2.95
C VAL A 174 -8.32 13.70 3.30
N ALA A 175 -7.38 12.91 3.85
CA ALA A 175 -7.58 11.48 4.06
C ALA A 175 -8.47 11.15 5.28
N ILE A 176 -8.60 12.05 6.26
CA ILE A 176 -9.45 11.80 7.42
C ILE A 176 -10.74 12.63 7.36
N ARG A 177 -10.62 13.97 7.32
CA ARG A 177 -11.80 14.83 7.41
C ARG A 177 -12.71 14.73 6.19
N ILE A 178 -12.15 14.87 4.98
CA ILE A 178 -12.94 14.90 3.74
C ILE A 178 -13.36 13.48 3.36
N SER A 179 -12.41 12.53 3.27
CA SER A 179 -12.71 11.21 2.72
C SER A 179 -13.49 10.28 3.64
N GLN A 180 -13.38 10.42 4.97
CA GLN A 180 -14.00 9.50 5.94
C GLN A 180 -15.04 10.16 6.87
N GLN A 181 -14.84 11.41 7.31
CA GLN A 181 -15.67 12.01 8.37
C GLN A 181 -16.73 12.99 7.86
N TRP A 182 -16.50 13.68 6.75
CA TRP A 182 -17.42 14.69 6.23
C TRP A 182 -18.57 14.04 5.47
N LYS A 183 -19.65 13.70 6.15
CA LYS A 183 -20.81 12.94 5.64
C LYS A 183 -21.25 13.28 4.21
N ARG A 184 -21.11 14.54 3.81
CA ARG A 184 -21.50 15.00 2.47
C ARG A 184 -20.53 14.60 1.36
N TRP A 185 -19.25 14.34 1.69
CA TRP A 185 -18.16 14.14 0.72
C TRP A 185 -17.43 12.83 0.94
N ALA A 186 -17.68 12.17 2.08
CA ALA A 186 -17.04 10.92 2.42
C ALA A 186 -17.30 9.86 1.34
N PHE A 187 -16.24 9.25 0.88
CA PHE A 187 -16.24 8.16 -0.09
C PHE A 187 -15.48 6.94 0.41
N MET A 188 -14.94 7.00 1.62
CA MET A 188 -14.31 5.89 2.32
C MET A 188 -15.06 5.59 3.62
N PRO A 189 -15.05 4.33 4.10
CA PRO A 189 -15.62 3.98 5.39
C PRO A 189 -15.01 4.78 6.54
N PRO A 190 -15.79 5.17 7.55
CA PRO A 190 -15.24 5.77 8.76
C PRO A 190 -14.39 4.76 9.54
N GLY A 191 -13.26 5.20 10.10
CA GLY A 191 -12.35 4.33 10.85
C GLY A 191 -11.35 3.56 10.01
N LEU A 192 -11.36 3.72 8.69
CA LEU A 192 -10.39 3.07 7.80
C LEU A 192 -8.95 3.51 8.10
N HIS A 193 -8.74 4.80 8.39
CA HIS A 193 -7.43 5.35 8.73
C HIS A 193 -7.47 6.16 10.02
N CYS A 194 -6.37 6.16 10.76
CA CYS A 194 -6.10 7.01 11.90
C CYS A 194 -4.85 7.88 11.63
N TRP A 195 -5.01 9.18 11.65
CA TRP A 195 -3.91 10.10 11.30
C TRP A 195 -2.67 9.95 12.19
N GLU A 196 -2.86 9.60 13.45
CA GLU A 196 -1.80 9.37 14.43
C GLU A 196 -0.87 8.20 14.04
N MET A 197 -1.38 7.25 13.23
CA MET A 197 -0.63 6.11 12.71
C MET A 197 0.09 6.40 11.38
N PHE A 198 -0.19 7.51 10.73
CA PHE A 198 0.54 7.91 9.53
C PHE A 198 2.02 8.16 9.85
N ILE A 199 2.90 7.81 8.92
CA ILE A 199 4.34 7.77 9.14
C ILE A 199 5.00 8.92 8.35
N LYS A 200 5.83 9.73 9.03
CA LYS A 200 6.62 10.75 8.33
C LYS A 200 7.78 10.11 7.57
N PRO A 201 8.20 10.70 6.43
CA PRO A 201 9.34 10.18 5.67
C PRO A 201 10.61 9.95 6.50
N ASP A 202 10.96 10.89 7.38
CA ASP A 202 12.16 10.76 8.21
C ASP A 202 12.05 9.63 9.24
N GLU A 203 10.86 9.40 9.80
CA GLU A 203 10.58 8.29 10.71
C GLU A 203 10.77 6.95 9.98
N LEU A 204 10.24 6.83 8.76
CA LEU A 204 10.41 5.62 7.95
C LEU A 204 11.86 5.40 7.54
N ILE A 205 12.58 6.46 7.14
CA ILE A 205 14.03 6.36 6.82
C ILE A 205 14.82 5.84 8.02
N ALA A 206 14.50 6.30 9.23
CA ALA A 206 15.15 5.82 10.45
C ALA A 206 14.89 4.32 10.68
N LEU A 207 13.63 3.87 10.49
CA LEU A 207 13.24 2.46 10.58
C LEU A 207 13.94 1.59 9.53
N LEU A 208 14.04 2.07 8.29
CA LEU A 208 14.74 1.35 7.23
C LEU A 208 16.22 1.16 7.58
N ARG A 209 16.90 2.24 7.98
CA ARG A 209 18.33 2.21 8.34
C ARG A 209 18.64 1.28 9.50
N SER A 210 17.79 1.27 10.55
CA SER A 210 17.96 0.38 11.71
C SER A 210 17.77 -1.10 11.37
N ASN A 211 17.23 -1.42 10.19
CA ASN A 211 16.99 -2.76 9.70
C ASN A 211 17.83 -3.13 8.46
N ASN A 212 18.98 -2.52 8.24
CA ASN A 212 19.89 -2.78 7.11
C ASN A 212 19.26 -2.57 5.73
N LEU A 213 18.27 -1.68 5.63
CA LEU A 213 17.63 -1.29 4.39
C LEU A 213 18.12 0.11 3.99
N GLU A 214 18.91 0.17 2.93
CA GLU A 214 19.42 1.43 2.42
C GLU A 214 18.37 2.16 1.59
N TRP A 215 17.84 3.23 2.14
CA TRP A 215 16.87 4.08 1.48
C TRP A 215 17.43 4.70 0.18
N GLN A 216 16.64 4.67 -0.90
CA GLN A 216 17.05 5.11 -2.24
C GLN A 216 16.26 6.31 -2.77
N GLY A 217 15.23 6.75 -2.06
CA GLY A 217 14.43 7.92 -2.42
C GLY A 217 12.94 7.77 -2.15
N HIS A 218 12.27 8.91 -2.08
CA HIS A 218 10.81 9.02 -1.99
C HIS A 218 10.25 9.83 -3.15
N ARG A 219 9.01 9.54 -3.50
CA ARG A 219 8.16 10.35 -4.38
C ARG A 219 6.79 10.46 -3.73
N GLY A 220 6.21 11.64 -3.81
CA GLY A 220 4.83 11.83 -3.40
C GLY A 220 3.86 11.26 -4.42
N VAL A 221 2.63 11.07 -3.99
CA VAL A 221 1.50 10.75 -4.84
C VAL A 221 0.53 11.93 -4.80
N GLY A 222 0.28 12.52 -5.95
CA GLY A 222 -0.61 13.66 -6.10
C GLY A 222 -1.81 13.35 -6.99
N ILE A 223 -2.84 14.18 -6.91
CA ILE A 223 -4.02 14.07 -7.78
C ILE A 223 -3.79 14.93 -9.02
N LYS A 224 -3.97 14.35 -10.20
CA LYS A 224 -3.82 15.05 -11.48
C LYS A 224 -5.02 15.96 -11.75
N GLY A 225 -4.75 17.24 -11.94
CA GLY A 225 -5.75 18.21 -12.39
C GLY A 225 -6.05 19.34 -11.39
N PRO A 226 -6.82 20.35 -11.80
CA PRO A 226 -7.15 21.48 -10.95
C PRO A 226 -8.14 21.10 -9.86
N ILE A 227 -7.94 21.63 -8.66
CA ILE A 227 -8.77 21.38 -7.47
C ILE A 227 -10.28 21.53 -7.73
N PRO A 228 -10.77 22.57 -8.44
CA PRO A 228 -12.21 22.71 -8.72
C PRO A 228 -12.81 21.55 -9.49
N LYS A 229 -12.03 20.94 -10.41
CA LYS A 229 -12.46 19.78 -11.19
C LYS A 229 -12.56 18.54 -10.29
N ILE A 230 -11.57 18.34 -9.41
CA ILE A 230 -11.56 17.23 -8.43
C ILE A 230 -12.76 17.34 -7.48
N LEU A 231 -13.02 18.55 -6.95
CA LEU A 231 -14.20 18.80 -6.12
C LEU A 231 -15.51 18.53 -6.87
N GLY A 232 -15.56 18.81 -8.18
CA GLY A 232 -16.68 18.46 -9.04
C GLY A 232 -16.93 16.96 -9.12
N TYR A 233 -15.87 16.15 -9.18
CA TYR A 233 -15.97 14.69 -9.19
C TYR A 233 -16.51 14.16 -7.86
N LEU A 234 -15.95 14.61 -6.73
CA LEU A 234 -16.42 14.24 -5.41
C LEU A 234 -17.88 14.65 -5.18
N ARG A 235 -18.29 15.82 -5.68
CA ARG A 235 -19.69 16.28 -5.61
C ARG A 235 -20.64 15.34 -6.37
N LYS A 236 -20.27 14.90 -7.58
CA LYS A 236 -21.08 13.95 -8.35
C LYS A 236 -21.21 12.63 -7.63
N ARG A 237 -20.11 12.11 -7.05
CA ARG A 237 -20.16 10.90 -6.21
C ARG A 237 -21.07 11.10 -4.99
N ALA A 238 -20.94 12.24 -4.29
CA ALA A 238 -21.75 12.56 -3.10
C ALA A 238 -23.26 12.69 -3.40
N LYS A 239 -23.62 13.01 -4.63
CA LYS A 239 -25.03 13.07 -5.10
C LYS A 239 -25.56 11.73 -5.62
N GLY A 240 -24.71 10.68 -5.67
CA GLY A 240 -25.06 9.41 -6.30
C GLY A 240 -25.15 9.44 -7.82
N GLU A 241 -24.67 10.51 -8.47
CA GLU A 241 -24.62 10.61 -9.94
C GLU A 241 -23.50 9.70 -10.50
N TRP A 242 -22.47 9.42 -9.70
CA TRP A 242 -21.34 8.54 -10.03
C TRP A 242 -21.16 7.47 -8.97
N GLY A 243 -20.85 6.24 -9.41
CA GLY A 243 -20.34 5.16 -8.59
C GLY A 243 -18.83 5.30 -8.34
N TYR A 244 -18.22 4.30 -7.71
CA TYR A 244 -16.77 4.26 -7.52
C TYR A 244 -16.02 4.03 -8.83
N LYS A 245 -16.60 3.29 -9.76
CA LYS A 245 -16.05 3.05 -11.10
C LYS A 245 -15.80 4.38 -11.83
N GLU A 246 -16.85 5.21 -11.98
CA GLU A 246 -16.75 6.48 -12.69
C GLU A 246 -15.80 7.46 -11.97
N LEU A 247 -15.79 7.43 -10.64
CA LEU A 247 -14.85 8.22 -9.85
C LEU A 247 -13.41 7.77 -10.14
N GLY A 248 -13.12 6.47 -10.07
CA GLY A 248 -11.81 5.90 -10.27
C GLY A 248 -11.22 6.16 -11.65
N GLU A 249 -12.05 6.08 -12.70
CA GLU A 249 -11.62 6.38 -14.08
C GLU A 249 -11.17 7.84 -14.29
N ARG A 250 -11.60 8.75 -13.43
CA ARG A 250 -11.35 10.21 -13.56
C ARG A 250 -10.45 10.78 -12.50
N LEU A 251 -10.37 10.16 -11.34
CA LEU A 251 -9.51 10.56 -10.25
C LEU A 251 -8.10 9.96 -10.45
N LEU A 252 -7.35 10.53 -11.37
CA LEU A 252 -6.04 10.04 -11.71
C LEU A 252 -5.00 10.50 -10.68
N LEU A 253 -4.27 9.54 -10.13
CA LEU A 253 -3.09 9.81 -9.32
C LEU A 253 -1.83 9.80 -10.19
N VAL A 254 -0.83 10.57 -9.77
CA VAL A 254 0.46 10.69 -10.48
C VAL A 254 1.60 10.83 -9.48
N GLU A 255 2.81 10.47 -9.90
CA GLU A 255 4.02 10.83 -9.14
C GLU A 255 4.13 12.34 -8.97
N SER A 256 4.57 12.77 -7.79
CA SER A 256 4.70 14.16 -7.39
C SER A 256 5.98 14.39 -6.57
N ASP A 257 6.52 15.59 -6.61
CA ASP A 257 7.57 16.01 -5.69
C ASP A 257 7.01 16.35 -4.29
N HIS A 258 5.69 16.57 -4.20
CA HIS A 258 5.02 16.91 -2.94
C HIS A 258 4.46 15.66 -2.25
N MET A 259 4.93 15.38 -1.05
CA MET A 259 4.52 14.27 -0.20
C MET A 259 3.43 14.68 0.82
N GLY A 260 2.49 15.51 0.41
CA GLY A 260 1.51 16.12 1.33
C GLY A 260 0.48 15.15 1.89
N ILE A 261 0.14 14.07 1.17
CA ILE A 261 -0.89 13.09 1.58
C ILE A 261 -0.26 11.72 1.80
N MET A 262 0.31 11.16 0.75
CA MET A 262 1.00 9.87 0.77
C MET A 262 2.28 9.95 -0.04
N TYR A 263 3.17 9.01 0.21
CA TYR A 263 4.42 8.88 -0.52
C TYR A 263 4.78 7.42 -0.73
N MET A 264 5.55 7.17 -1.77
CA MET A 264 6.10 5.87 -2.12
C MET A 264 7.62 5.95 -2.21
N GLY A 265 8.28 4.83 -2.00
CA GLY A 265 9.73 4.77 -2.02
C GLY A 265 10.23 3.35 -2.16
N TYR A 266 11.56 3.22 -2.18
CA TYR A 266 12.20 1.92 -2.15
C TYR A 266 13.51 1.97 -1.37
N ALA A 267 13.92 0.79 -0.90
CA ALA A 267 15.19 0.56 -0.22
C ALA A 267 15.83 -0.73 -0.74
N ILE A 268 17.14 -0.87 -0.59
CA ILE A 268 17.92 -2.06 -0.95
C ILE A 268 18.50 -2.65 0.33
N LYS A 269 18.37 -3.97 0.51
CA LYS A 269 18.99 -4.67 1.63
C LYS A 269 20.52 -4.72 1.45
N ARG A 270 21.25 -4.33 2.50
CA ARG A 270 22.70 -4.41 2.59
C ARG A 270 23.19 -5.70 3.23
#